data_6a7fff86967102c22b01f1db4bf67276
#
_entry.id   6a7fff86967102c22b01f1db4bf67276
#
_cell.length_a   1.000
_cell.length_b   1.000
_cell.length_c   1.000
_cell.angle_alpha   90.00
_cell.angle_beta   90.00
_cell.angle_gamma   90.00
#
_symmetry.space_group_name_H-M   'P 1'
#
loop_
_entity.id
_entity.type
_entity.pdbx_description
1 polymer ?
#
loop_
_entity_poly.entity_id
_entity_poly.type
_entity_poly.pdbx_seq_one_letter_code
_entity_poly.pdbx_strand_id
1 'polypeptide(L)'
;MIRTVTPPDALAIAEIYNYYILNTIITFEMEVVTSEEIAARIEKYLKIGPYLVYEENDEVVGYAYLSNFRERKAYEKTVETTIYLKNGLGGKGIGFQLYSELLARAASKYHTVVAGISLPNEASVRLHEKCGFKKVGHFAEVGRKFDRWIDVGFWQKNGG
;
A
#
# COMPACT_ATOMS: atom_id res chain seq x y z
N MET A 1 -2.74 -15.31 8.75
CA MET A 1 -1.31 -15.36 9.13
C MET A 1 -0.48 -14.42 8.26
N ILE A 2 0.38 -13.65 8.87
CA ILE A 2 1.25 -12.69 8.18
C ILE A 2 2.61 -13.34 7.94
N ARG A 3 3.13 -13.24 6.72
CA ARG A 3 4.46 -13.73 6.36
C ARG A 3 5.10 -12.88 5.27
N THR A 4 6.39 -13.07 5.06
CA THR A 4 7.09 -12.43 3.94
C THR A 4 6.58 -13.00 2.61
N VAL A 5 6.45 -12.13 1.63
CA VAL A 5 6.06 -12.49 0.27
C VAL A 5 7.07 -13.48 -0.34
N THR A 6 6.57 -14.38 -1.18
CA THR A 6 7.39 -15.29 -1.99
C THR A 6 7.02 -15.15 -3.46
N PRO A 7 7.89 -15.55 -4.41
CA PRO A 7 7.58 -15.41 -5.85
C PRO A 7 6.25 -16.01 -6.29
N PRO A 8 5.82 -17.19 -5.78
CA PRO A 8 4.50 -17.75 -6.15
C PRO A 8 3.30 -16.89 -5.76
N ASP A 9 3.45 -15.94 -4.86
CA ASP A 9 2.36 -15.05 -4.44
C ASP A 9 1.99 -14.01 -5.51
N ALA A 10 2.82 -13.83 -6.54
CA ALA A 10 2.63 -12.79 -7.56
C ALA A 10 1.28 -12.87 -8.26
N LEU A 11 0.77 -14.07 -8.53
CA LEU A 11 -0.53 -14.23 -9.19
C LEU A 11 -1.67 -13.71 -8.31
N ALA A 12 -1.71 -14.12 -7.05
CA ALA A 12 -2.74 -13.68 -6.12
C ALA A 12 -2.69 -12.16 -5.90
N ILE A 13 -1.49 -11.60 -5.79
CA ILE A 13 -1.29 -10.15 -5.66
C ILE A 13 -1.80 -9.42 -6.90
N ALA A 14 -1.47 -9.91 -8.11
CA ALA A 14 -1.97 -9.33 -9.35
C ALA A 14 -3.50 -9.33 -9.40
N GLU A 15 -4.13 -10.42 -9.00
CA GLU A 15 -5.59 -10.53 -8.98
C GLU A 15 -6.23 -9.54 -8.01
N ILE A 16 -5.66 -9.40 -6.80
CA ILE A 16 -6.12 -8.41 -5.83
C ILE A 16 -6.01 -6.99 -6.40
N TYR A 17 -4.85 -6.66 -6.94
CA TYR A 17 -4.57 -5.31 -7.43
C TYR A 17 -5.38 -4.94 -8.67
N ASN A 18 -5.54 -5.88 -9.61
CA ASN A 18 -6.28 -5.64 -10.85
C ASN A 18 -7.75 -5.29 -10.60
N TYR A 19 -8.35 -5.81 -9.53
CA TYR A 19 -9.69 -5.37 -9.14
C TYR A 19 -9.72 -3.85 -8.90
N TYR A 20 -8.72 -3.31 -8.18
CA TYR A 20 -8.66 -1.89 -7.87
C TYR A 20 -8.33 -1.04 -9.10
N ILE A 21 -7.52 -1.55 -10.01
CA ILE A 21 -7.22 -0.86 -11.26
C ILE A 21 -8.48 -0.67 -12.08
N LEU A 22 -9.27 -1.72 -12.24
CA LEU A 22 -10.43 -1.73 -13.14
C LEU A 22 -11.68 -1.07 -12.53
N ASN A 23 -11.85 -1.11 -11.22
CA ASN A 23 -13.13 -0.78 -10.59
C ASN A 23 -13.09 0.41 -9.63
N THR A 24 -11.93 0.98 -9.33
CA THR A 24 -11.82 2.01 -8.29
C THR A 24 -10.88 3.14 -8.68
N ILE A 25 -10.97 4.24 -7.92
CA ILE A 25 -10.02 5.35 -7.99
C ILE A 25 -8.88 5.17 -6.99
N ILE A 26 -8.85 4.07 -6.25
CA ILE A 26 -7.87 3.83 -5.16
C ILE A 26 -6.44 3.75 -5.69
N THR A 27 -6.26 3.24 -6.90
CA THR A 27 -5.00 3.33 -7.62
C THR A 27 -5.19 4.14 -8.90
N PHE A 28 -4.14 4.83 -9.32
CA PHE A 28 -4.14 5.56 -10.59
C PHE A 28 -3.62 4.76 -11.77
N GLU A 29 -3.18 3.52 -11.56
CA GLU A 29 -2.91 2.64 -12.69
C GLU A 29 -4.22 2.38 -13.44
N MET A 30 -4.14 2.30 -14.76
CA MET A 30 -5.31 2.19 -15.63
C MET A 30 -5.35 0.89 -16.41
N GLU A 31 -4.20 0.24 -16.59
CA GLU A 31 -4.06 -1.03 -17.29
C GLU A 31 -3.73 -2.14 -16.30
N VAL A 32 -4.36 -3.31 -16.48
CA VAL A 32 -4.10 -4.47 -15.63
C VAL A 32 -2.63 -4.87 -15.68
N VAL A 33 -2.13 -5.41 -14.58
CA VAL A 33 -0.77 -5.90 -14.47
C VAL A 33 -0.76 -7.43 -14.54
N THR A 34 0.33 -7.98 -15.07
CA THR A 34 0.54 -9.42 -15.14
C THR A 34 1.20 -9.92 -13.86
N SER A 35 1.15 -11.24 -13.63
CA SER A 35 1.89 -11.84 -12.51
C SER A 35 3.39 -11.65 -12.67
N GLU A 36 3.90 -11.62 -13.90
CA GLU A 36 5.32 -11.37 -14.19
C GLU A 36 5.73 -9.95 -13.80
N GLU A 37 4.88 -8.97 -14.08
CA GLU A 37 5.13 -7.58 -13.68
C GLU A 37 5.12 -7.45 -12.15
N ILE A 38 4.19 -8.12 -11.49
CA ILE A 38 4.14 -8.11 -10.02
C ILE A 38 5.37 -8.81 -9.44
N ALA A 39 5.82 -9.91 -10.02
CA ALA A 39 7.03 -10.61 -9.57
C ALA A 39 8.26 -9.68 -9.64
N ALA A 40 8.38 -8.90 -10.70
CA ALA A 40 9.45 -7.91 -10.84
C ALA A 40 9.35 -6.80 -9.78
N ARG A 41 8.13 -6.34 -9.50
CA ARG A 41 7.89 -5.33 -8.45
C ARG A 41 8.20 -5.89 -7.05
N ILE A 42 7.85 -7.14 -6.78
CA ILE A 42 8.18 -7.81 -5.50
C ILE A 42 9.70 -7.80 -5.30
N GLU A 43 10.46 -8.21 -6.30
CA GLU A 43 11.92 -8.23 -6.23
C GLU A 43 12.47 -6.84 -5.95
N LYS A 44 11.96 -5.82 -6.64
CA LYS A 44 12.36 -4.43 -6.47
C LYS A 44 12.09 -3.93 -5.05
N TYR A 45 10.89 -4.15 -4.53
CA TYR A 45 10.48 -3.61 -3.23
C TYR A 45 11.08 -4.37 -2.05
N LEU A 46 11.40 -5.65 -2.20
CA LEU A 46 12.10 -6.42 -1.17
C LEU A 46 13.49 -5.83 -0.87
N LYS A 47 14.11 -5.18 -1.83
CA LYS A 47 15.40 -4.50 -1.61
C LYS A 47 15.27 -3.25 -0.74
N ILE A 48 14.07 -2.68 -0.65
CA ILE A 48 13.80 -1.48 0.13
C ILE A 48 13.45 -1.85 1.57
N GLY A 49 12.61 -2.87 1.76
CA GLY A 49 12.20 -3.27 3.09
C GLY A 49 11.22 -4.45 3.07
N PRO A 50 10.53 -4.68 4.18
CA PRO A 50 9.57 -5.78 4.26
C PRO A 50 8.47 -5.65 3.21
N TYR A 51 8.10 -6.79 2.63
CA TYR A 51 6.96 -6.96 1.76
C TYR A 51 6.18 -8.14 2.32
N LEU A 52 5.01 -7.87 2.88
CA LEU A 52 4.25 -8.83 3.65
C LEU A 52 2.96 -9.22 2.95
N VAL A 53 2.55 -10.47 3.14
CA VAL A 53 1.23 -10.94 2.73
C VAL A 53 0.46 -11.44 3.94
N TYR A 54 -0.86 -11.32 3.86
CA TYR A 54 -1.78 -11.94 4.82
C TYR A 54 -2.41 -13.15 4.16
N GLU A 55 -2.19 -14.31 4.74
CA GLU A 55 -2.71 -15.59 4.22
C GLU A 55 -3.80 -16.12 5.14
N GLU A 56 -4.91 -16.52 4.56
CA GLU A 56 -6.06 -17.08 5.25
C GLU A 56 -6.57 -18.26 4.44
N ASN A 57 -6.70 -19.43 5.08
CA ASN A 57 -7.14 -20.66 4.41
C ASN A 57 -6.31 -21.00 3.15
N ASP A 58 -4.99 -20.87 3.27
CA ASP A 58 -4.03 -21.10 2.18
C ASP A 58 -4.18 -20.16 0.97
N GLU A 59 -4.86 -19.03 1.16
CA GLU A 59 -5.04 -18.02 0.12
C GLU A 59 -4.47 -16.68 0.58
N VAL A 60 -3.71 -16.02 -0.29
CA VAL A 60 -3.24 -14.64 -0.03
C VAL A 60 -4.43 -13.70 -0.24
N VAL A 61 -4.82 -13.00 0.82
CA VAL A 61 -5.98 -12.09 0.81
C VAL A 61 -5.61 -10.63 1.05
N GLY A 62 -4.34 -10.35 1.27
CA GLY A 62 -3.86 -8.98 1.43
C GLY A 62 -2.36 -8.92 1.31
N TYR A 63 -1.85 -7.74 1.00
CA TYR A 63 -0.42 -7.49 0.93
C TYR A 63 -0.10 -6.04 1.26
N ALA A 64 1.12 -5.81 1.74
CA ALA A 64 1.59 -4.48 2.08
C ALA A 64 3.11 -4.41 1.94
N TYR A 65 3.61 -3.29 1.46
CA TYR A 65 5.04 -3.12 1.22
C TYR A 65 5.48 -1.66 1.33
N LEU A 66 6.80 -1.49 1.31
CA LEU A 66 7.46 -0.18 1.31
C LEU A 66 8.04 0.12 -0.07
N SER A 67 8.00 1.37 -0.45
CA SER A 67 8.66 1.87 -1.66
C SER A 67 9.41 3.16 -1.34
N ASN A 68 10.33 3.56 -2.21
CA ASN A 68 11.08 4.79 -2.03
C ASN A 68 10.14 6.00 -2.13
N PHE A 69 10.33 6.97 -1.25
CA PHE A 69 9.58 8.21 -1.31
C PHE A 69 10.08 9.10 -2.46
N ARG A 70 11.36 9.41 -2.47
CA ARG A 70 12.03 10.21 -3.51
C ARG A 70 13.47 9.76 -3.65
N GLU A 71 14.07 10.04 -4.82
CA GLU A 71 15.39 9.50 -5.16
C GLU A 71 16.56 10.15 -4.43
N ARG A 72 16.47 11.45 -4.10
CA ARG A 72 17.59 12.16 -3.49
C ARG A 72 17.97 11.52 -2.16
N LYS A 73 19.26 11.41 -1.90
CA LYS A 73 19.83 10.76 -0.72
C LYS A 73 19.27 11.32 0.61
N ALA A 74 18.97 12.61 0.66
CA ALA A 74 18.40 13.23 1.85
C ALA A 74 17.06 12.60 2.28
N TYR A 75 16.37 11.91 1.36
CA TYR A 75 15.11 11.20 1.62
C TYR A 75 15.28 9.74 1.99
N GLU A 76 16.51 9.24 2.14
CA GLU A 76 16.75 7.79 2.33
C GLU A 76 16.12 7.20 3.59
N LYS A 77 15.75 8.01 4.57
CA LYS A 77 15.08 7.57 5.80
C LYS A 77 13.56 7.72 5.74
N THR A 78 13.01 8.06 4.58
CA THR A 78 11.58 8.17 4.35
C THR A 78 11.15 7.14 3.31
N VAL A 79 10.06 6.45 3.57
CA VAL A 79 9.46 5.49 2.64
C VAL A 79 7.97 5.77 2.48
N GLU A 80 7.42 5.33 1.34
CA GLU A 80 5.99 5.26 1.12
C GLU A 80 5.50 3.85 1.45
N THR A 81 4.27 3.76 1.94
CA THR A 81 3.62 2.49 2.22
C THR A 81 2.47 2.26 1.26
N THR A 82 2.25 0.99 0.93
CA THR A 82 1.13 0.53 0.12
C THR A 82 0.49 -0.66 0.82
N ILE A 83 -0.83 -0.70 0.86
CA ILE A 83 -1.59 -1.82 1.41
C ILE A 83 -2.86 -2.03 0.57
N TYR A 84 -3.13 -3.27 0.21
CA TYR A 84 -4.35 -3.68 -0.47
C TYR A 84 -4.88 -4.97 0.14
N LEU A 85 -6.19 -5.05 0.30
CA LEU A 85 -6.89 -6.28 0.68
C LEU A 85 -7.76 -6.74 -0.48
N LYS A 86 -7.96 -8.05 -0.57
CA LYS A 86 -8.94 -8.61 -1.48
C LYS A 86 -10.29 -7.93 -1.24
N ASN A 87 -10.98 -7.55 -2.29
CA ASN A 87 -12.26 -6.86 -2.19
C ASN A 87 -13.25 -7.65 -1.31
N GLY A 88 -13.96 -6.96 -0.44
CA GLY A 88 -14.94 -7.56 0.45
C GLY A 88 -14.41 -7.97 1.81
N LEU A 89 -13.12 -7.80 2.08
CA LEU A 89 -12.52 -8.16 3.37
C LEU A 89 -12.31 -6.99 4.33
N GLY A 90 -12.87 -5.83 4.02
CA GLY A 90 -12.84 -4.68 4.91
C GLY A 90 -13.64 -4.92 6.18
N GLY A 91 -13.24 -4.27 7.29
CA GLY A 91 -13.95 -4.34 8.56
C GLY A 91 -13.68 -5.57 9.42
N LYS A 92 -12.78 -6.45 9.00
CA LYS A 92 -12.42 -7.68 9.76
C LYS A 92 -11.11 -7.56 10.53
N GLY A 93 -10.48 -6.40 10.52
CA GLY A 93 -9.22 -6.17 11.22
C GLY A 93 -7.97 -6.68 10.51
N ILE A 94 -8.10 -7.29 9.33
CA ILE A 94 -6.97 -7.82 8.56
C ILE A 94 -6.01 -6.68 8.15
N GLY A 95 -6.55 -5.58 7.65
CA GLY A 95 -5.76 -4.43 7.24
C GLY A 95 -4.96 -3.85 8.40
N PHE A 96 -5.58 -3.71 9.55
CA PHE A 96 -4.90 -3.18 10.74
C PHE A 96 -3.77 -4.11 11.20
N GLN A 97 -4.02 -5.42 11.23
CA GLN A 97 -3.00 -6.39 11.63
C GLN A 97 -1.80 -6.37 10.67
N LEU A 98 -2.08 -6.43 9.38
CA LEU A 98 -1.05 -6.45 8.34
C LEU A 98 -0.24 -5.15 8.34
N TYR A 99 -0.92 -4.01 8.40
CA TYR A 99 -0.27 -2.71 8.36
C TYR A 99 0.56 -2.44 9.62
N SER A 100 0.04 -2.81 10.78
CA SER A 100 0.75 -2.67 12.05
C SER A 100 2.08 -3.44 12.03
N GLU A 101 2.07 -4.65 11.49
CA GLU A 101 3.29 -5.46 11.37
C GLU A 101 4.29 -4.82 10.40
N LEU A 102 3.81 -4.33 9.25
CA LEU A 102 4.67 -3.64 8.29
C LEU A 102 5.34 -2.41 8.92
N LEU A 103 4.54 -1.59 9.61
CA LEU A 103 5.04 -0.37 10.24
C LEU A 103 6.02 -0.65 11.36
N ALA A 104 5.78 -1.69 12.17
CA ALA A 104 6.69 -2.10 13.22
C ALA A 104 8.05 -2.50 12.65
N ARG A 105 8.07 -3.26 11.55
CA ARG A 105 9.30 -3.65 10.88
C ARG A 105 10.00 -2.48 10.20
N ALA A 106 9.23 -1.56 9.62
CA ALA A 106 9.78 -0.37 8.98
C ALA A 106 10.49 0.55 9.97
N ALA A 107 10.00 0.65 11.19
CA ALA A 107 10.53 1.54 12.22
C ALA A 107 11.98 1.25 12.60
N SER A 108 12.47 0.03 12.37
CA SER A 108 13.86 -0.33 12.66
C SER A 108 14.85 0.30 11.67
N LYS A 109 14.39 0.70 10.49
CA LYS A 109 15.27 1.19 9.42
C LYS A 109 14.91 2.62 8.97
N TYR A 110 13.65 2.98 9.02
CA TYR A 110 13.15 4.25 8.49
C TYR A 110 12.56 5.13 9.59
N HIS A 111 12.76 6.44 9.45
CA HIS A 111 12.25 7.41 10.42
C HIS A 111 10.83 7.90 10.07
N THR A 112 10.54 8.08 8.80
CA THR A 112 9.27 8.66 8.34
C THR A 112 8.60 7.75 7.32
N VAL A 113 7.30 7.57 7.47
CA VAL A 113 6.45 6.82 6.52
C VAL A 113 5.39 7.76 6.00
N VAL A 114 5.20 7.75 4.68
CA VAL A 114 4.21 8.57 3.99
C VAL A 114 3.25 7.68 3.22
N ALA A 115 1.99 8.04 3.20
CA ALA A 115 0.98 7.35 2.40
C ALA A 115 0.17 8.37 1.61
N GLY A 116 0.02 8.14 0.31
CA GLY A 116 -0.87 8.91 -0.55
C GLY A 116 -2.20 8.17 -0.67
N ILE A 117 -3.30 8.89 -0.50
CA ILE A 117 -4.65 8.31 -0.56
C ILE A 117 -5.49 9.11 -1.54
N SER A 118 -5.98 8.43 -2.59
CA SER A 118 -6.95 9.01 -3.53
C SER A 118 -8.29 9.17 -2.81
N LEU A 119 -8.87 10.34 -2.90
CA LEU A 119 -10.06 10.69 -2.12
C LEU A 119 -11.32 10.79 -3.00
N PRO A 120 -12.50 10.39 -2.52
CA PRO A 120 -12.75 9.91 -1.16
C PRO A 120 -12.35 8.43 -0.98
N ASN A 121 -11.87 8.09 0.19
CA ASN A 121 -11.60 6.72 0.60
C ASN A 121 -11.58 6.66 2.13
N GLU A 122 -12.75 6.70 2.72
CA GLU A 122 -12.89 6.76 4.18
C GLU A 122 -12.28 5.57 4.91
N ALA A 123 -12.39 4.36 4.34
CA ALA A 123 -11.84 3.17 4.95
C ALA A 123 -10.32 3.25 5.08
N SER A 124 -9.64 3.72 4.02
CA SER A 124 -8.19 3.90 4.04
C SER A 124 -7.77 5.02 5.00
N VAL A 125 -8.48 6.14 4.98
CA VAL A 125 -8.21 7.25 5.91
C VAL A 125 -8.30 6.77 7.36
N ARG A 126 -9.37 6.06 7.71
CA ARG A 126 -9.55 5.52 9.06
C ARG A 126 -8.44 4.54 9.44
N LEU A 127 -8.04 3.66 8.51
CA LEU A 127 -6.97 2.70 8.76
C LEU A 127 -5.66 3.42 9.06
N HIS A 128 -5.29 4.40 8.23
CA HIS A 128 -4.05 5.15 8.44
C HIS A 128 -4.06 5.93 9.75
N GLU A 129 -5.16 6.62 10.05
CA GLU A 129 -5.28 7.37 11.30
C GLU A 129 -5.25 6.46 12.53
N LYS A 130 -5.88 5.29 12.44
CA LYS A 130 -5.81 4.28 13.51
C LYS A 130 -4.38 3.78 13.71
N CYS A 131 -3.58 3.71 12.67
CA CYS A 131 -2.17 3.32 12.75
C CYS A 131 -1.24 4.46 13.17
N GLY A 132 -1.77 5.64 13.47
CA GLY A 132 -0.99 6.77 13.97
C GLY A 132 -0.56 7.78 12.92
N PHE A 133 -1.02 7.67 11.70
CA PHE A 133 -0.74 8.66 10.65
C PHE A 133 -1.56 9.93 10.88
N LYS A 134 -1.02 11.05 10.44
CA LYS A 134 -1.71 12.35 10.43
C LYS A 134 -1.70 12.95 9.04
N LYS A 135 -2.80 13.58 8.64
CA LYS A 135 -2.87 14.27 7.36
C LYS A 135 -1.91 15.45 7.33
N VAL A 136 -1.08 15.53 6.30
CA VAL A 136 -0.05 16.58 6.15
C VAL A 136 -0.20 17.39 4.87
N GLY A 137 -1.01 16.94 3.93
CA GLY A 137 -1.18 17.67 2.68
C GLY A 137 -2.38 17.16 1.88
N HIS A 138 -2.76 17.94 0.87
CA HIS A 138 -3.90 17.65 0.02
C HIS A 138 -3.72 18.35 -1.32
N PHE A 139 -3.70 17.58 -2.40
CA PHE A 139 -3.72 18.13 -3.75
C PHE A 139 -5.10 17.98 -4.35
N ALA A 140 -5.71 19.10 -4.72
CA ALA A 140 -7.02 19.10 -5.36
C ALA A 140 -6.88 18.79 -6.84
N GLU A 141 -7.73 17.88 -7.35
CA GLU A 141 -7.85 17.57 -8.78
C GLU A 141 -6.54 17.21 -9.47
N VAL A 142 -5.64 16.54 -8.76
CA VAL A 142 -4.30 16.20 -9.25
C VAL A 142 -4.31 14.97 -10.14
N GLY A 143 -5.29 14.09 -10.01
CA GLY A 143 -5.44 12.88 -10.81
C GLY A 143 -6.70 12.91 -11.66
N ARG A 144 -6.72 12.08 -12.70
CA ARG A 144 -7.91 11.91 -13.54
C ARG A 144 -8.08 10.45 -13.90
N LYS A 145 -9.23 9.89 -13.56
CA LYS A 145 -9.58 8.49 -13.86
C LYS A 145 -11.11 8.37 -13.93
N PHE A 146 -11.61 7.53 -14.85
CA PHE A 146 -13.05 7.38 -15.11
C PHE A 146 -13.74 8.71 -15.38
N ASP A 147 -13.08 9.58 -16.17
CA ASP A 147 -13.59 10.90 -16.56
C ASP A 147 -13.91 11.82 -15.37
N ARG A 148 -13.22 11.63 -14.23
CA ARG A 148 -13.39 12.50 -13.07
C ARG A 148 -12.03 12.97 -12.55
N TRP A 149 -12.03 14.18 -12.02
CA TRP A 149 -10.89 14.75 -11.32
C TRP A 149 -10.85 14.21 -9.89
N ILE A 150 -9.66 13.86 -9.43
CA ILE A 150 -9.49 13.15 -8.15
C ILE A 150 -8.46 13.86 -7.30
N ASP A 151 -8.85 14.14 -6.05
CA ASP A 151 -7.93 14.70 -5.06
C ASP A 151 -7.07 13.58 -4.48
N VAL A 152 -5.85 13.93 -4.06
CA VAL A 152 -4.96 13.03 -3.33
C VAL A 152 -4.54 13.70 -2.03
N GLY A 153 -4.82 13.07 -0.92
CA GLY A 153 -4.33 13.50 0.39
C GLY A 153 -3.10 12.71 0.80
N PHE A 154 -2.27 13.31 1.62
CA PHE A 154 -1.06 12.67 2.14
C PHE A 154 -1.13 12.59 3.65
N TRP A 155 -0.80 11.41 4.17
CA TRP A 155 -0.72 11.11 5.59
C TRP A 155 0.70 10.71 5.94
N GLN A 156 1.14 11.04 7.13
CA GLN A 156 2.51 10.82 7.56
C GLN A 156 2.55 10.28 8.97
N LYS A 157 3.50 9.39 9.23
CA LYS A 157 3.82 8.90 10.57
C LYS A 157 5.33 8.93 10.74
N ASN A 158 5.80 9.56 11.81
CA ASN A 158 7.20 9.46 12.21
C ASN A 158 7.36 8.27 13.15
N GLY A 159 8.33 7.42 12.85
CA GLY A 159 8.74 6.35 13.72
C GLY A 159 9.60 6.93 14.82
N GLY A 160 9.20 6.71 16.04
CA GLY A 160 9.91 7.20 17.21
C GLY A 160 11.18 6.45 17.49
#